data_601ac16344a7d301d2a18be4c7b440a1
#
_entry.id   601ac16344a7d301d2a18be4c7b440a1
#
_cell.length_a   1.000
_cell.length_b   1.000
_cell.length_c   1.000
_cell.angle_alpha   90.00
_cell.angle_beta   90.00
_cell.angle_gamma   90.00
#
_symmetry.space_group_name_H-M   'P 1'
#
loop_
_entity.id
_entity.type
_entity.pdbx_description
1 polymer ?
#
loop_
_entity_poly.entity_id
_entity_poly.type
_entity_poly.pdbx_seq_one_letter_code
_entity_poly.pdbx_strand_id
1 'polypeptide(L)'
;MSDNRRSFIENLDWQKEGGLLPVVVEDTAGKVLTLAYMNREALEKTLETGYAHYYSRSKKRIRRKGEVSGNVQKVAEIKADCDKDALLLTVDQTGNACHTGHYSCFYNSLENGTSDKADEMDYSLNFLKELEALIGDRKEKMPPESYTTQLFREGREKIYKKFGEEAVEVLVAENHESLVYELGDLLYHMLVLTNYNDVSLDEIVKELKKRHGK
;
A
#
# COMPACT_ATOMS: atom_id res chain seq x y z
N MET A 1 18.20 -7.97 19.85
CA MET A 1 17.01 -8.57 19.19
C MET A 1 16.07 -8.99 20.30
N SER A 2 14.77 -8.66 20.25
CA SER A 2 13.81 -9.09 21.27
C SER A 2 13.58 -10.60 21.20
N ASP A 3 13.20 -11.24 22.32
CA ASP A 3 12.94 -12.68 22.39
C ASP A 3 11.89 -13.14 21.36
N ASN A 4 10.87 -12.32 21.09
CA ASN A 4 9.84 -12.60 20.08
C ASN A 4 10.42 -12.69 18.67
N ARG A 5 11.36 -11.83 18.30
CA ARG A 5 12.00 -11.83 16.97
C ARG A 5 12.89 -13.05 16.78
N ARG A 6 13.62 -13.44 17.84
CA ARG A 6 14.43 -14.65 17.83
C ARG A 6 13.57 -15.90 17.66
N SER A 7 12.52 -16.03 18.46
CA SER A 7 11.56 -17.12 18.36
C SER A 7 10.88 -17.20 17.00
N PHE A 8 10.53 -16.05 16.38
CA PHE A 8 9.98 -16.01 15.02
C PHE A 8 10.94 -16.64 14.01
N ILE A 9 12.22 -16.22 14.01
CA ILE A 9 13.26 -16.73 13.07
C ILE A 9 13.51 -18.24 13.28
N GLU A 10 13.55 -18.69 14.54
CA GLU A 10 13.83 -20.09 14.88
C GLU A 10 12.69 -21.04 14.48
N ASN A 11 11.46 -20.52 14.43
CA ASN A 11 10.28 -21.29 14.05
C ASN A 11 10.03 -21.37 12.54
N LEU A 12 10.85 -20.71 11.69
CA LEU A 12 10.73 -20.80 10.23
C LEU A 12 11.35 -22.11 9.70
N ASP A 13 10.73 -22.70 8.69
CA ASP A 13 11.23 -23.93 8.05
C ASP A 13 12.33 -23.62 7.02
N TRP A 14 13.53 -23.36 7.50
CA TRP A 14 14.70 -23.11 6.66
C TRP A 14 15.18 -24.32 5.84
N GLN A 15 14.72 -25.53 6.17
CA GLN A 15 15.27 -26.76 5.54
C GLN A 15 14.54 -27.12 4.25
N LYS A 16 13.25 -26.84 4.17
CA LYS A 16 12.38 -27.20 3.06
C LYS A 16 12.90 -26.68 1.70
N GLU A 17 13.47 -25.48 1.66
CA GLU A 17 13.97 -24.81 0.45
C GLU A 17 15.51 -24.61 0.49
N GLY A 18 16.25 -25.51 1.15
CA GLY A 18 17.71 -25.46 1.17
C GLY A 18 18.31 -24.21 1.85
N GLY A 19 17.64 -23.67 2.85
CA GLY A 19 18.08 -22.51 3.61
C GLY A 19 17.65 -21.16 3.03
N LEU A 20 16.79 -21.16 2.00
CA LEU A 20 16.22 -19.96 1.40
C LEU A 20 14.69 -19.98 1.51
N LEU A 21 14.09 -18.94 2.02
CA LEU A 21 12.65 -18.77 1.99
C LEU A 21 12.25 -17.82 0.85
N PRO A 22 11.23 -18.17 0.06
CA PRO A 22 10.60 -17.23 -0.85
C PRO A 22 9.93 -16.10 -0.04
N VAL A 23 10.00 -14.89 -0.57
CA VAL A 23 9.48 -13.69 0.08
C VAL A 23 8.61 -12.95 -0.92
N VAL A 24 7.32 -12.96 -0.70
CA VAL A 24 6.39 -12.06 -1.39
C VAL A 24 6.52 -10.68 -0.76
N VAL A 25 6.69 -9.66 -1.57
CA VAL A 25 6.83 -8.28 -1.11
C VAL A 25 5.68 -7.46 -1.66
N GLU A 26 4.95 -6.83 -0.76
CA GLU A 26 3.88 -5.89 -1.08
C GLU A 26 4.16 -4.52 -0.47
N ASP A 27 3.56 -3.46 -1.00
CA ASP A 27 3.55 -2.16 -0.35
C ASP A 27 2.47 -2.08 0.74
N THR A 28 2.44 -0.95 1.45
CA THR A 28 1.45 -0.69 2.52
C THR A 28 0.01 -0.64 2.03
N ALA A 29 -0.21 -0.49 0.72
CA ALA A 29 -1.52 -0.55 0.08
C ALA A 29 -1.92 -1.98 -0.33
N GLY A 30 -1.02 -2.96 -0.22
CA GLY A 30 -1.24 -4.37 -0.57
C GLY A 30 -0.93 -4.71 -2.02
N LYS A 31 -0.28 -3.80 -2.78
CA LYS A 31 0.17 -4.09 -4.14
C LYS A 31 1.43 -4.94 -4.10
N VAL A 32 1.39 -6.10 -4.75
CA VAL A 32 2.57 -6.97 -4.85
C VAL A 32 3.65 -6.31 -5.71
N LEU A 33 4.84 -6.15 -5.13
CA LEU A 33 5.97 -5.48 -5.76
C LEU A 33 6.94 -6.46 -6.43
N THR A 34 7.26 -7.55 -5.75
CA THR A 34 8.25 -8.53 -6.24
C THR A 34 8.16 -9.83 -5.45
N LEU A 35 8.73 -10.89 -6.04
CA LEU A 35 9.13 -12.11 -5.33
C LEU A 35 10.64 -12.11 -5.19
N ALA A 36 11.12 -12.24 -3.97
CA ALA A 36 12.54 -12.31 -3.62
C ALA A 36 12.84 -13.55 -2.78
N TYR A 37 14.09 -13.68 -2.30
CA TYR A 37 14.50 -14.76 -1.41
C TYR A 37 15.29 -14.20 -0.24
N MET A 38 15.12 -14.79 0.93
CA MET A 38 15.91 -14.52 2.12
C MET A 38 16.51 -15.80 2.67
N ASN A 39 17.77 -15.77 3.07
CA ASN A 39 18.32 -16.72 4.03
C ASN A 39 18.19 -16.13 5.44
N ARG A 40 18.53 -16.91 6.45
CA ARG A 40 18.45 -16.48 7.86
C ARG A 40 19.17 -15.14 8.11
N GLU A 41 20.41 -15.01 7.60
CA GLU A 41 21.21 -13.78 7.75
C GLU A 41 20.54 -12.55 7.10
N ALA A 42 19.90 -12.73 5.92
CA ALA A 42 19.18 -11.63 5.26
C ALA A 42 17.97 -11.15 6.09
N LEU A 43 17.23 -12.08 6.69
CA LEU A 43 16.12 -11.75 7.59
C LEU A 43 16.63 -11.06 8.86
N GLU A 44 17.69 -11.56 9.47
CA GLU A 44 18.30 -10.93 10.66
C GLU A 44 18.74 -9.49 10.37
N LYS A 45 19.42 -9.23 9.24
CA LYS A 45 19.81 -7.89 8.79
C LYS A 45 18.59 -6.99 8.50
N THR A 46 17.53 -7.56 7.94
CA THR A 46 16.27 -6.83 7.71
C THR A 46 15.66 -6.36 9.02
N LEU A 47 15.59 -7.24 10.03
CA LEU A 47 15.07 -6.91 11.36
C LEU A 47 15.95 -5.94 12.16
N GLU A 48 17.27 -5.98 11.92
CA GLU A 48 18.24 -5.08 12.56
C GLU A 48 18.13 -3.65 12.00
N THR A 49 18.09 -3.54 10.67
CA THR A 49 18.17 -2.24 9.98
C THR A 49 16.81 -1.59 9.73
N GLY A 50 15.72 -2.39 9.73
CA GLY A 50 14.39 -1.96 9.30
C GLY A 50 14.23 -1.80 7.79
N TYR A 51 15.23 -2.19 6.99
CA TYR A 51 15.20 -2.15 5.53
C TYR A 51 15.34 -3.56 4.95
N ALA A 52 14.65 -3.84 3.85
CA ALA A 52 14.64 -5.16 3.21
C ALA A 52 16.03 -5.55 2.67
N HIS A 53 16.53 -6.71 3.10
CA HIS A 53 17.73 -7.37 2.60
C HIS A 53 17.34 -8.69 1.97
N TYR A 54 17.77 -8.93 0.75
CA TYR A 54 17.46 -10.13 0.00
C TYR A 54 18.71 -10.92 -0.33
N TYR A 55 18.57 -12.25 -0.42
CA TYR A 55 19.61 -13.13 -0.90
C TYR A 55 19.54 -13.26 -2.42
N SER A 56 20.58 -12.83 -3.12
CA SER A 56 20.70 -13.00 -4.56
C SER A 56 21.17 -14.40 -4.88
N ARG A 57 20.30 -15.24 -5.45
CA ARG A 57 20.63 -16.62 -5.85
C ARG A 57 21.75 -16.69 -6.90
N SER A 58 21.75 -15.75 -7.87
CA SER A 58 22.76 -15.68 -8.94
C SER A 58 24.12 -15.18 -8.44
N LYS A 59 24.13 -14.20 -7.52
CA LYS A 59 25.35 -13.59 -6.97
C LYS A 59 25.80 -14.24 -5.67
N LYS A 60 25.02 -15.16 -5.11
CA LYS A 60 25.27 -15.87 -3.84
C LYS A 60 25.66 -14.92 -2.69
N ARG A 61 24.98 -13.78 -2.58
CA ARG A 61 25.23 -12.77 -1.54
C ARG A 61 23.96 -12.03 -1.13
N ILE A 62 24.00 -11.49 0.08
CA ILE A 62 22.94 -10.62 0.58
C ILE A 62 23.13 -9.21 0.01
N ARG A 63 22.01 -8.54 -0.29
CA ARG A 63 21.95 -7.15 -0.74
C ARG A 63 20.80 -6.43 -0.08
N ARG A 64 21.04 -5.22 0.39
CA ARG A 64 19.94 -4.31 0.78
C ARG A 64 19.24 -3.83 -0.50
N LYS A 65 17.93 -3.88 -0.50
CA LYS A 65 17.14 -3.33 -1.61
C LYS A 65 17.38 -1.82 -1.70
N GLY A 66 17.70 -1.36 -2.89
CA GLY A 66 17.97 0.06 -3.14
C GLY A 66 19.36 0.54 -2.75
N GLU A 67 20.32 -0.34 -2.39
CA GLU A 67 21.69 0.07 -1.99
C GLU A 67 22.44 0.88 -3.05
N VAL A 68 22.07 0.73 -4.33
CA VAL A 68 22.67 1.45 -5.48
C VAL A 68 21.69 2.44 -6.08
N SER A 69 20.43 2.05 -6.26
CA SER A 69 19.43 2.86 -6.96
C SER A 69 18.76 3.93 -6.09
N GLY A 70 18.87 3.83 -4.76
CA GLY A 70 18.10 4.67 -3.84
C GLY A 70 16.64 4.20 -3.64
N ASN A 71 16.14 3.27 -4.45
CA ASN A 71 14.78 2.74 -4.35
C ASN A 71 14.70 1.72 -3.20
N VAL A 72 14.64 2.22 -1.98
CA VAL A 72 14.68 1.41 -0.75
C VAL A 72 13.30 0.89 -0.37
N GLN A 73 13.29 -0.16 0.45
CA GLN A 73 12.10 -0.76 1.04
C GLN A 73 12.23 -0.74 2.56
N LYS A 74 11.52 0.19 3.22
CA LYS A 74 11.44 0.23 4.67
C LYS A 74 10.36 -0.77 5.11
N VAL A 75 10.73 -1.70 5.98
CA VAL A 75 9.82 -2.77 6.40
C VAL A 75 8.84 -2.26 7.43
N ALA A 76 7.54 -2.41 7.14
CA ALA A 76 6.43 -2.12 8.04
C ALA A 76 6.01 -3.38 8.81
N GLU A 77 5.89 -4.53 8.13
CA GLU A 77 5.47 -5.80 8.74
C GLU A 77 6.14 -7.00 8.06
N ILE A 78 6.33 -8.09 8.82
CA ILE A 78 6.79 -9.39 8.33
C ILE A 78 5.87 -10.47 8.89
N LYS A 79 5.30 -11.28 7.98
CA LYS A 79 4.49 -12.45 8.30
C LYS A 79 5.10 -13.70 7.71
N ALA A 80 4.93 -14.84 8.39
CA ALA A 80 5.16 -16.16 7.82
C ALA A 80 3.81 -16.77 7.41
N ASP A 81 3.83 -17.63 6.41
CA ASP A 81 2.66 -18.41 6.04
C ASP A 81 2.34 -19.54 7.04
N CYS A 82 1.35 -20.37 6.75
CA CYS A 82 0.80 -21.35 7.71
C CYS A 82 1.79 -22.47 8.05
N ASP A 83 2.64 -22.90 7.13
CA ASP A 83 3.66 -23.94 7.32
C ASP A 83 5.10 -23.39 7.44
N LYS A 84 5.21 -22.04 7.48
CA LYS A 84 6.43 -21.28 7.82
C LYS A 84 7.59 -21.45 6.84
N ASP A 85 7.28 -21.74 5.59
CA ASP A 85 8.26 -21.88 4.52
C ASP A 85 8.29 -20.70 3.53
N ALA A 86 7.40 -19.71 3.72
CA ALA A 86 7.37 -18.48 2.95
C ALA A 86 7.14 -17.24 3.85
N LEU A 87 7.59 -16.09 3.39
CA LEU A 87 7.42 -14.80 4.07
C LEU A 87 6.59 -13.84 3.22
N LEU A 88 5.75 -13.05 3.87
CA LEU A 88 5.15 -11.84 3.32
C LEU A 88 5.78 -10.63 4.02
N LEU A 89 6.40 -9.74 3.22
CA LEU A 89 6.92 -8.45 3.66
C LEU A 89 5.99 -7.35 3.18
N THR A 90 5.42 -6.60 4.13
CA THR A 90 4.78 -5.31 3.83
C THR A 90 5.79 -4.20 4.00
N VAL A 91 6.00 -3.37 2.96
CA VAL A 91 7.06 -2.35 2.95
C VAL A 91 6.51 -0.98 2.54
N ASP A 92 7.14 0.06 3.08
CA ASP A 92 7.05 1.41 2.54
C ASP A 92 8.09 1.53 1.40
N GLN A 93 7.61 1.55 0.15
CA GLN A 93 8.43 1.53 -1.06
C GLN A 93 8.80 2.94 -1.48
N THR A 94 10.09 3.22 -1.55
CA THR A 94 10.60 4.47 -2.16
C THR A 94 10.91 4.23 -3.63
N GLY A 95 10.29 5.00 -4.53
CA GLY A 95 10.49 4.88 -5.98
C GLY A 95 10.08 3.51 -6.53
N ASN A 96 10.71 3.08 -7.62
CA ASN A 96 10.33 1.87 -8.35
C ASN A 96 10.97 0.60 -7.76
N ALA A 97 10.18 -0.45 -7.53
CA ALA A 97 10.70 -1.72 -7.03
C ALA A 97 11.46 -2.49 -8.12
N CYS A 98 11.03 -2.40 -9.38
CA CYS A 98 11.67 -3.07 -10.51
C CYS A 98 12.88 -2.31 -11.04
N HIS A 99 13.92 -3.04 -11.46
CA HIS A 99 15.11 -2.45 -12.10
C HIS A 99 14.86 -1.96 -13.53
N THR A 100 13.73 -2.32 -14.13
CA THR A 100 13.29 -1.87 -15.46
C THR A 100 12.52 -0.54 -15.41
N GLY A 101 12.39 0.07 -14.23
CA GLY A 101 11.68 1.34 -14.06
C GLY A 101 10.19 1.23 -13.77
N HIS A 102 9.67 0.03 -13.55
CA HIS A 102 8.28 -0.17 -13.13
C HIS A 102 8.16 -0.21 -11.61
N TYR A 103 7.03 0.25 -11.09
CA TYR A 103 6.76 0.22 -9.64
C TYR A 103 6.72 -1.22 -9.11
N SER A 104 6.11 -2.15 -9.85
CA SER A 104 6.09 -3.58 -9.55
C SER A 104 6.89 -4.38 -10.58
N CYS A 105 7.42 -5.55 -10.18
CA CYS A 105 8.02 -6.54 -11.10
C CYS A 105 6.96 -7.32 -11.90
N PHE A 106 5.69 -7.26 -11.49
CA PHE A 106 4.59 -8.00 -12.10
C PHE A 106 3.79 -7.11 -13.07
N TYR A 107 4.45 -6.62 -14.13
CA TYR A 107 3.86 -5.76 -15.16
C TYR A 107 3.61 -6.46 -16.50
N ASN A 108 4.00 -7.73 -16.64
CA ASN A 108 3.72 -8.54 -17.82
C ASN A 108 2.38 -9.28 -17.63
N SER A 109 1.41 -9.00 -18.47
CA SER A 109 0.10 -9.66 -18.45
C SER A 109 0.04 -10.75 -19.52
N LEU A 110 -0.59 -11.89 -19.20
CA LEU A 110 -0.88 -12.95 -20.15
C LEU A 110 -1.84 -12.47 -21.28
N GLU A 111 -2.79 -11.62 -20.93
CA GLU A 111 -3.83 -11.14 -21.84
C GLU A 111 -3.39 -9.90 -22.63
N ASN A 112 -2.67 -8.97 -21.97
CA ASN A 112 -2.34 -7.66 -22.55
C ASN A 112 -0.87 -7.53 -22.97
N GLY A 113 -0.06 -8.59 -22.83
CA GLY A 113 1.37 -8.55 -23.11
C GLY A 113 2.17 -7.72 -22.12
N THR A 114 3.38 -7.29 -22.53
CA THR A 114 4.25 -6.44 -21.71
C THR A 114 3.80 -4.99 -21.79
N SER A 115 3.56 -4.36 -20.64
CA SER A 115 3.36 -2.91 -20.60
C SER A 115 4.72 -2.22 -20.70
N ASP A 116 4.97 -1.53 -21.82
CA ASP A 116 6.16 -0.68 -22.00
C ASP A 116 6.04 0.68 -21.29
N LYS A 117 4.87 0.99 -20.73
CA LYS A 117 4.63 2.22 -20.00
C LYS A 117 5.08 2.04 -18.54
N ALA A 118 6.02 2.86 -18.13
CA ALA A 118 6.29 3.10 -16.73
C ALA A 118 4.96 3.50 -16.06
N ASP A 119 4.50 2.64 -15.17
CA ASP A 119 3.30 2.78 -14.34
C ASP A 119 2.17 3.65 -14.92
N GLU A 120 1.25 3.04 -15.65
CA GLU A 120 -0.12 3.56 -15.70
C GLU A 120 -0.60 3.74 -14.25
N MET A 121 -1.21 4.88 -13.97
CA MET A 121 -1.80 5.18 -12.65
C MET A 121 -2.47 3.93 -12.09
N ASP A 122 -2.18 3.61 -10.84
CA ASP A 122 -2.80 2.47 -10.17
C ASP A 122 -4.30 2.76 -9.99
N TYR A 123 -5.11 2.28 -10.94
CA TYR A 123 -6.57 2.32 -10.85
C TYR A 123 -7.14 1.29 -9.88
N SER A 124 -6.31 0.73 -9.00
CA SER A 124 -6.78 -0.20 -7.96
C SER A 124 -7.58 0.53 -6.88
N LEU A 125 -8.47 -0.19 -6.22
CA LEU A 125 -9.18 0.33 -5.04
C LEU A 125 -8.23 0.71 -3.88
N ASN A 126 -6.96 0.30 -3.95
CA ASN A 126 -5.91 0.71 -3.00
C ASN A 126 -5.66 2.22 -3.05
N PHE A 127 -5.86 2.86 -4.21
CA PHE A 127 -5.78 4.32 -4.33
C PHE A 127 -6.70 5.04 -3.33
N LEU A 128 -7.84 4.47 -2.97
CA LEU A 128 -8.72 5.09 -1.97
C LEU A 128 -8.05 5.14 -0.58
N LYS A 129 -7.24 4.15 -0.22
CA LYS A 129 -6.46 4.18 1.04
C LYS A 129 -5.32 5.19 0.99
N GLU A 130 -4.65 5.30 -0.15
CA GLU A 130 -3.61 6.32 -0.36
C GLU A 130 -4.21 7.73 -0.28
N LEU A 131 -5.38 7.93 -0.89
CA LEU A 131 -6.10 9.21 -0.84
C LEU A 131 -6.57 9.53 0.59
N GLU A 132 -7.09 8.56 1.33
CA GLU A 132 -7.45 8.71 2.75
C GLU A 132 -6.24 9.16 3.58
N ALA A 133 -5.09 8.49 3.41
CA ALA A 133 -3.85 8.83 4.10
C ALA A 133 -3.35 10.24 3.74
N LEU A 134 -3.43 10.62 2.46
CA LEU A 134 -3.07 11.96 1.98
C LEU A 134 -3.98 13.05 2.58
N ILE A 135 -5.29 12.79 2.67
CA ILE A 135 -6.26 13.71 3.30
C ILE A 135 -5.92 13.86 4.79
N GLY A 136 -5.58 12.76 5.50
CA GLY A 136 -5.14 12.79 6.90
C GLY A 136 -3.86 13.62 7.09
N ASP A 137 -2.87 13.42 6.26
CA ASP A 137 -1.63 14.20 6.27
C ASP A 137 -1.89 15.71 6.08
N ARG A 138 -2.82 16.08 5.20
CA ARG A 138 -3.21 17.48 4.98
C ARG A 138 -4.02 18.06 6.12
N LYS A 139 -4.83 17.26 6.83
CA LYS A 139 -5.49 17.66 8.07
C LYS A 139 -4.47 18.00 9.18
N GLU A 140 -3.40 17.20 9.29
CA GLU A 140 -2.36 17.42 10.30
C GLU A 140 -1.41 18.57 9.96
N LYS A 141 -0.88 18.58 8.73
CA LYS A 141 0.16 19.54 8.29
C LYS A 141 -0.38 20.89 7.84
N MET A 142 -1.64 20.96 7.43
CA MET A 142 -2.33 22.16 6.98
C MET A 142 -1.57 23.00 5.94
N PRO A 143 -1.04 22.41 4.83
CA PRO A 143 -0.30 23.15 3.82
C PRO A 143 -1.17 24.26 3.18
N PRO A 144 -0.65 25.50 2.99
CA PRO A 144 -1.48 26.68 2.69
C PRO A 144 -2.18 26.63 1.34
N GLU A 145 -1.61 25.96 0.33
CA GLU A 145 -2.15 25.92 -1.04
C GLU A 145 -3.03 24.70 -1.32
N SER A 146 -3.40 23.92 -0.31
CA SER A 146 -4.21 22.72 -0.48
C SER A 146 -5.70 23.02 -0.33
N TYR A 147 -6.50 22.61 -1.33
CA TYR A 147 -7.95 22.63 -1.26
C TYR A 147 -8.50 21.82 -0.06
N THR A 148 -7.94 20.65 0.20
CA THR A 148 -8.28 19.83 1.38
C THR A 148 -8.05 20.60 2.67
N THR A 149 -6.93 21.34 2.76
CA THR A 149 -6.62 22.18 3.92
C THR A 149 -7.64 23.31 4.08
N GLN A 150 -8.09 23.90 2.96
CA GLN A 150 -9.12 24.94 3.01
C GLN A 150 -10.44 24.37 3.58
N LEU A 151 -10.86 23.18 3.15
CA LEU A 151 -12.05 22.52 3.68
C LEU A 151 -11.95 22.29 5.20
N PHE A 152 -10.80 21.83 5.69
CA PHE A 152 -10.58 21.64 7.14
C PHE A 152 -10.58 22.98 7.91
N ARG A 153 -10.03 24.05 7.33
CA ARG A 153 -10.06 25.39 7.94
C ARG A 153 -11.47 25.97 8.03
N GLU A 154 -12.27 25.80 6.99
CA GLU A 154 -13.67 26.24 6.96
C GLU A 154 -14.56 25.35 7.86
N GLY A 155 -14.11 24.15 8.17
CA GLY A 155 -14.67 23.28 9.20
C GLY A 155 -15.96 22.58 8.80
N ARG A 156 -16.68 22.14 9.82
CA ARG A 156 -17.82 21.22 9.70
C ARG A 156 -18.86 21.67 8.67
N GLU A 157 -19.31 22.91 8.76
CA GLU A 157 -20.41 23.41 7.91
C GLU A 157 -20.06 23.29 6.42
N LYS A 158 -18.84 23.68 6.03
CA LYS A 158 -18.37 23.61 4.65
C LYS A 158 -18.21 22.17 4.17
N ILE A 159 -17.63 21.31 4.99
CA ILE A 159 -17.39 19.90 4.65
C ILE A 159 -18.72 19.17 4.41
N TYR A 160 -19.67 19.33 5.33
CA TYR A 160 -20.98 18.68 5.20
C TYR A 160 -21.81 19.24 4.03
N LYS A 161 -21.72 20.57 3.81
CA LYS A 161 -22.35 21.21 2.68
C LYS A 161 -21.79 20.66 1.36
N LYS A 162 -20.47 20.60 1.21
CA LYS A 162 -19.84 20.06 0.00
C LYS A 162 -20.23 18.61 -0.25
N PHE A 163 -20.18 17.74 0.75
CA PHE A 163 -20.63 16.36 0.59
C PHE A 163 -22.09 16.27 0.12
N GLY A 164 -22.97 17.13 0.64
CA GLY A 164 -24.37 17.19 0.22
C GLY A 164 -24.54 17.72 -1.21
N GLU A 165 -23.75 18.70 -1.63
CA GLU A 165 -23.74 19.24 -3.01
C GLU A 165 -23.37 18.14 -3.99
N GLU A 166 -22.24 17.43 -3.78
CA GLU A 166 -21.77 16.33 -4.66
C GLU A 166 -22.79 15.17 -4.71
N ALA A 167 -23.44 14.86 -3.60
CA ALA A 167 -24.50 13.83 -3.60
C ALA A 167 -25.70 14.24 -4.48
N VAL A 168 -26.05 15.52 -4.55
CA VAL A 168 -27.11 16.01 -5.45
C VAL A 168 -26.62 15.99 -6.89
N GLU A 169 -25.37 16.37 -7.18
CA GLU A 169 -24.80 16.37 -8.53
C GLU A 169 -24.77 14.96 -9.14
N VAL A 170 -24.45 13.93 -8.34
CA VAL A 170 -24.61 12.52 -8.74
C VAL A 170 -26.05 12.19 -9.20
N LEU A 171 -27.08 12.70 -8.50
CA LEU A 171 -28.49 12.41 -8.82
C LEU A 171 -28.99 13.09 -10.09
N VAL A 172 -28.34 14.17 -10.51
CA VAL A 172 -28.72 14.95 -11.71
C VAL A 172 -27.78 14.71 -12.89
N ALA A 173 -26.79 13.84 -12.75
CA ALA A 173 -25.85 13.49 -13.82
C ALA A 173 -26.61 12.88 -15.01
N GLU A 174 -26.43 13.46 -16.21
CA GLU A 174 -27.23 13.14 -17.39
C GLU A 174 -26.70 11.94 -18.21
N ASN A 175 -25.41 11.61 -18.05
CA ASN A 175 -24.75 10.57 -18.85
C ASN A 175 -23.69 9.83 -18.03
N HIS A 176 -23.13 8.76 -18.62
CA HIS A 176 -22.13 7.92 -17.95
C HIS A 176 -20.88 8.70 -17.54
N GLU A 177 -20.38 9.58 -18.38
CA GLU A 177 -19.15 10.34 -18.11
C GLU A 177 -19.34 11.33 -16.96
N SER A 178 -20.43 12.10 -16.98
CA SER A 178 -20.77 13.00 -15.88
C SER A 178 -21.04 12.23 -14.58
N LEU A 179 -21.73 11.08 -14.66
CA LEU A 179 -21.98 10.25 -13.47
C LEU A 179 -20.66 9.74 -12.84
N VAL A 180 -19.68 9.30 -13.63
CA VAL A 180 -18.39 8.86 -13.15
C VAL A 180 -17.61 10.02 -12.49
N TYR A 181 -17.69 11.21 -13.08
CA TYR A 181 -17.05 12.43 -12.55
C TYR A 181 -17.63 12.78 -11.18
N GLU A 182 -18.96 12.92 -11.08
CA GLU A 182 -19.63 13.30 -9.83
C GLU A 182 -19.49 12.24 -8.72
N LEU A 183 -19.47 10.94 -9.09
CA LEU A 183 -19.16 9.87 -8.14
C LEU A 183 -17.72 9.96 -7.61
N GLY A 184 -16.77 10.42 -8.42
CA GLY A 184 -15.39 10.68 -8.00
C GLY A 184 -15.32 11.79 -6.95
N ASP A 185 -16.02 12.92 -7.21
CA ASP A 185 -16.08 14.05 -6.28
C ASP A 185 -16.82 13.67 -4.99
N LEU A 186 -17.92 12.91 -5.09
CA LEU A 186 -18.63 12.40 -3.91
C LEU A 186 -17.73 11.50 -3.05
N LEU A 187 -16.96 10.58 -3.65
CA LEU A 187 -16.01 9.73 -2.92
C LEU A 187 -14.91 10.54 -2.24
N TYR A 188 -14.35 11.56 -2.94
CA TYR A 188 -13.36 12.45 -2.36
C TYR A 188 -13.92 13.20 -1.14
N HIS A 189 -15.10 13.83 -1.28
CA HIS A 189 -15.73 14.57 -0.19
C HIS A 189 -16.21 13.64 0.94
N MET A 190 -16.56 12.39 0.64
CA MET A 190 -16.81 11.37 1.66
C MET A 190 -15.55 11.10 2.49
N LEU A 191 -14.38 10.94 1.86
CA LEU A 191 -13.12 10.70 2.58
C LEU A 191 -12.70 11.93 3.42
N VAL A 192 -12.96 13.15 2.95
CA VAL A 192 -12.74 14.37 3.76
C VAL A 192 -13.67 14.41 4.98
N LEU A 193 -14.95 14.09 4.79
CA LEU A 193 -15.96 14.07 5.86
C LEU A 193 -15.66 13.00 6.90
N THR A 194 -15.27 11.79 6.47
CA THR A 194 -14.89 10.69 7.38
C THR A 194 -13.64 11.04 8.18
N ASN A 195 -12.62 11.58 7.52
CA ASN A 195 -11.40 12.05 8.18
C ASN A 195 -11.65 13.18 9.18
N TYR A 196 -12.57 14.12 8.86
CA TYR A 196 -12.97 15.17 9.79
C TYR A 196 -13.59 14.62 11.07
N ASN A 197 -14.35 13.53 10.98
CA ASN A 197 -15.01 12.88 12.10
C ASN A 197 -14.19 11.72 12.71
N ASP A 198 -12.92 11.56 12.37
CA ASP A 198 -12.03 10.51 12.84
C ASP A 198 -12.57 9.09 12.57
N VAL A 199 -13.28 8.90 11.45
CA VAL A 199 -13.77 7.61 10.95
C VAL A 199 -12.89 7.14 9.81
N SER A 200 -12.34 5.93 9.89
CA SER A 200 -11.52 5.35 8.84
C SER A 200 -12.35 4.61 7.79
N LEU A 201 -11.80 4.52 6.57
CA LEU A 201 -12.37 3.69 5.51
C LEU A 201 -12.48 2.21 5.93
N ASP A 202 -11.52 1.72 6.71
CA ASP A 202 -11.54 0.36 7.24
C ASP A 202 -12.72 0.09 8.18
N GLU A 203 -13.14 1.07 8.99
CA GLU A 203 -14.33 0.96 9.84
C GLU A 203 -15.59 0.85 9.01
N ILE A 204 -15.70 1.65 7.94
CA ILE A 204 -16.82 1.59 7.00
C ILE A 204 -16.88 0.21 6.32
N VAL A 205 -15.74 -0.28 5.82
CA VAL A 205 -15.64 -1.61 5.19
C VAL A 205 -16.00 -2.72 6.18
N LYS A 206 -15.56 -2.64 7.45
CA LYS A 206 -15.93 -3.60 8.49
C LYS A 206 -17.44 -3.62 8.74
N GLU A 207 -18.07 -2.45 8.81
CA GLU A 207 -19.53 -2.37 8.99
C GLU A 207 -20.28 -2.94 7.79
N LEU A 208 -19.84 -2.66 6.56
CA LEU A 208 -20.42 -3.25 5.35
C LEU A 208 -20.30 -4.78 5.37
N LYS A 209 -19.12 -5.32 5.68
CA LYS A 209 -18.90 -6.78 5.80
C LYS A 209 -19.81 -7.41 6.85
N LYS A 210 -19.98 -6.76 8.00
CA LYS A 210 -20.88 -7.23 9.07
C LYS A 210 -22.34 -7.32 8.59
N ARG A 211 -22.80 -6.38 7.74
CA ARG A 211 -24.16 -6.42 7.18
C ARG A 211 -24.33 -7.48 6.10
N HIS A 212 -23.30 -7.77 5.32
CA HIS A 212 -23.33 -8.76 4.23
C HIS A 212 -23.06 -10.19 4.70
N GLY A 213 -22.53 -10.40 5.88
CA GLY A 213 -22.26 -11.72 6.45
C GLY A 213 -23.44 -12.34 7.23
N LYS A 214 -24.67 -11.85 7.02
CA LYS A 214 -25.89 -12.37 7.63
C LYS A 214 -26.68 -13.22 6.64
#